data_b66c6b2e37889b5b0c74810dd9300668
#
_entry.id   b66c6b2e37889b5b0c74810dd9300668
#
_cell.length_a   1.000
_cell.length_b   1.000
_cell.length_c   1.000
_cell.angle_alpha   90.00
_cell.angle_beta   90.00
_cell.angle_gamma   90.00
#
_symmetry.space_group_name_H-M   'P 1'
#
loop_
_entity.id
_entity.type
_entity.pdbx_description
1 polymer ?
#
loop_
_entity_poly.entity_id
_entity_poly.type
_entity_poly.pdbx_seq_one_letter_code
_entity_poly.pdbx_strand_id
1 'polypeptide(L)'
;MHYGLFCLFEHFMGSQKEAIDDQFKLVVLADALHFDQVWFGEHHFNNFSLCPSPALLLSYAIAKTHRIGLGCAGFLAPFYDPIRLAEEIAMLDVLSEGRLKLGFAKGAFAPDAKHFDVTIQNLRPKMFECISAIERLLNDLTPASFKGTFVSFEATNIQPKPIQKNIPTYIATFSSIETVTFAAERGFGLMFSQGATLEECAYACEAYEAVAGIKPQVILLRTLCVDSNHVQAIAFARPILDHFVKSMRAASSFGTAPHFDSQKYQTLITQRDVFFDGEKMLRCGIIGNEEACIAKLREIKQHIQNVTVVFKPLGTNFLENSTFLRRFNDDIRPYC
;
A
#
# COMPACT_ATOMS: atom_id res chain seq x y z
N MET A 1 -16.93 1.62 9.62
CA MET A 1 -15.56 1.80 9.11
C MET A 1 -14.85 0.47 9.24
N HIS A 2 -14.02 0.09 8.25
CA HIS A 2 -13.23 -1.14 8.29
C HIS A 2 -11.80 -0.84 8.74
N TYR A 3 -11.12 -1.85 9.28
CA TYR A 3 -9.77 -1.71 9.80
C TYR A 3 -8.84 -2.78 9.27
N GLY A 4 -7.62 -2.41 8.93
CA GLY A 4 -6.61 -3.31 8.41
C GLY A 4 -5.24 -3.14 9.08
N LEU A 5 -4.33 -4.05 8.77
CA LEU A 5 -2.93 -4.00 9.14
C LEU A 5 -2.08 -3.75 7.89
N PHE A 6 -1.09 -2.88 7.98
CA PHE A 6 -0.06 -2.70 6.96
C PHE A 6 1.27 -3.22 7.46
N CYS A 7 1.85 -4.16 6.72
CA CYS A 7 3.15 -4.75 6.99
C CYS A 7 4.17 -4.22 5.99
N LEU A 8 5.11 -3.43 6.47
CA LEU A 8 6.19 -2.88 5.66
C LEU A 8 7.46 -3.75 5.70
N PHE A 9 7.54 -4.69 6.66
CA PHE A 9 8.72 -5.52 6.88
C PHE A 9 9.99 -4.70 7.15
N GLU A 10 9.86 -3.66 7.97
CA GLU A 10 10.98 -2.80 8.35
C GLU A 10 12.03 -3.56 9.15
N HIS A 11 13.30 -3.30 8.86
CA HIS A 11 14.42 -3.87 9.58
C HIS A 11 15.12 -2.78 10.39
N PHE A 12 14.78 -2.67 11.66
CA PHE A 12 15.38 -1.69 12.58
C PHE A 12 16.68 -2.20 13.20
N MET A 13 16.64 -3.41 13.75
CA MET A 13 17.76 -4.08 14.44
C MET A 13 17.57 -5.59 14.39
N GLY A 14 18.60 -6.34 14.77
CA GLY A 14 18.56 -7.80 14.78
C GLY A 14 18.76 -8.43 13.41
N SER A 15 18.21 -9.61 13.19
CA SER A 15 18.28 -10.27 11.91
C SER A 15 17.08 -9.93 11.02
N GLN A 16 17.30 -9.92 9.69
CA GLN A 16 16.20 -9.76 8.72
C GLN A 16 15.14 -10.86 8.87
N LYS A 17 15.58 -12.07 9.26
CA LYS A 17 14.65 -13.17 9.52
C LYS A 17 13.71 -12.86 10.67
N GLU A 18 14.20 -12.32 11.78
CA GLU A 18 13.37 -11.93 12.93
C GLU A 18 12.39 -10.83 12.55
N ALA A 19 12.82 -9.83 11.79
CA ALA A 19 11.95 -8.76 11.29
C ALA A 19 10.80 -9.32 10.44
N ILE A 20 11.09 -10.27 9.55
CA ILE A 20 10.07 -10.94 8.72
C ILE A 20 9.13 -11.80 9.58
N ASP A 21 9.68 -12.61 10.50
CA ASP A 21 8.88 -13.47 11.38
C ASP A 21 7.93 -12.64 12.27
N ASP A 22 8.38 -11.51 12.80
CA ASP A 22 7.57 -10.63 13.64
C ASP A 22 6.40 -10.00 12.87
N GLN A 23 6.62 -9.61 11.61
CA GLN A 23 5.52 -9.14 10.76
C GLN A 23 4.47 -10.24 10.52
N PHE A 24 4.89 -11.49 10.27
CA PHE A 24 3.92 -12.59 10.11
C PHE A 24 3.20 -12.96 11.41
N LYS A 25 3.84 -12.83 12.57
CA LYS A 25 3.14 -12.95 13.87
C LYS A 25 2.06 -11.88 14.02
N LEU A 26 2.33 -10.64 13.56
CA LEU A 26 1.32 -9.57 13.54
C LEU A 26 0.16 -9.85 12.57
N VAL A 27 0.43 -10.45 11.41
CA VAL A 27 -0.61 -10.88 10.46
C VAL A 27 -1.54 -11.90 11.11
N VAL A 28 -1.00 -12.92 11.77
CA VAL A 28 -1.78 -13.93 12.48
C VAL A 28 -2.58 -13.31 13.65
N LEU A 29 -1.97 -12.38 14.38
CA LEU A 29 -2.64 -11.64 15.44
C LEU A 29 -3.80 -10.78 14.89
N ALA A 30 -3.60 -10.09 13.76
CA ALA A 30 -4.65 -9.29 13.13
C ALA A 30 -5.84 -10.14 12.67
N ASP A 31 -5.59 -11.35 12.14
CA ASP A 31 -6.65 -12.31 11.81
C ASP A 31 -7.43 -12.73 13.07
N ALA A 32 -6.73 -13.05 14.17
CA ALA A 32 -7.32 -13.42 15.45
C ALA A 32 -8.09 -12.26 16.13
N LEU A 33 -7.65 -11.02 15.96
CA LEU A 33 -8.31 -9.80 16.45
C LEU A 33 -9.43 -9.32 15.53
N HIS A 34 -9.78 -10.07 14.50
CA HIS A 34 -10.84 -9.75 13.56
C HIS A 34 -10.63 -8.41 12.81
N PHE A 35 -9.40 -8.12 12.43
CA PHE A 35 -9.16 -7.09 11.41
C PHE A 35 -9.71 -7.56 10.06
N ASP A 36 -10.13 -6.61 9.23
CA ASP A 36 -10.77 -6.93 7.95
C ASP A 36 -9.77 -7.30 6.86
N GLN A 37 -8.56 -6.68 6.89
CA GLN A 37 -7.58 -6.76 5.80
C GLN A 37 -6.16 -6.66 6.32
N VAL A 38 -5.21 -7.28 5.60
CA VAL A 38 -3.77 -7.03 5.72
C VAL A 38 -3.19 -6.64 4.36
N TRP A 39 -2.25 -5.70 4.35
CA TRP A 39 -1.63 -5.17 3.15
C TRP A 39 -0.10 -5.18 3.26
N PHE A 40 0.57 -5.59 2.18
CA PHE A 40 2.03 -5.62 2.09
C PHE A 40 2.51 -4.60 1.08
N GLY A 41 3.55 -3.80 1.45
CA GLY A 41 4.14 -2.83 0.53
C GLY A 41 5.32 -3.43 -0.23
N GLU A 42 5.40 -3.24 -1.55
CA GLU A 42 6.53 -3.68 -2.36
C GLU A 42 7.64 -2.62 -2.40
N HIS A 43 8.86 -3.02 -2.05
CA HIS A 43 10.05 -2.19 -2.12
C HIS A 43 11.29 -3.03 -2.44
N HIS A 44 12.26 -2.42 -3.11
CA HIS A 44 13.48 -3.09 -3.56
C HIS A 44 14.74 -2.38 -3.05
N PHE A 45 15.85 -3.14 -2.91
CA PHE A 45 17.21 -2.66 -2.69
C PHE A 45 17.42 -1.77 -1.46
N ASN A 46 16.63 -1.94 -0.40
CA ASN A 46 16.71 -1.14 0.82
C ASN A 46 16.37 -1.96 2.07
N ASN A 47 16.67 -1.39 3.26
CA ASN A 47 16.41 -2.04 4.54
C ASN A 47 15.12 -1.56 5.24
N PHE A 48 14.48 -0.51 4.72
CA PHE A 48 13.24 -0.05 5.36
C PHE A 48 12.03 -0.91 4.98
N SER A 49 12.16 -1.76 3.95
CA SER A 49 11.13 -2.74 3.61
C SER A 49 11.75 -3.98 2.96
N LEU A 50 11.67 -5.10 3.66
CA LEU A 50 12.15 -6.40 3.18
C LEU A 50 11.06 -7.14 2.40
N CYS A 51 10.37 -6.44 1.51
CA CYS A 51 9.29 -7.00 0.69
C CYS A 51 9.56 -6.83 -0.83
N PRO A 52 10.54 -7.56 -1.38
CA PRO A 52 10.84 -7.50 -2.82
C PRO A 52 9.85 -8.30 -3.68
N SER A 53 9.07 -9.21 -3.10
CA SER A 53 8.07 -10.02 -3.77
C SER A 53 6.82 -10.16 -2.91
N PRO A 54 5.84 -9.27 -3.08
CA PRO A 54 4.57 -9.37 -2.36
C PRO A 54 3.86 -10.70 -2.58
N ALA A 55 3.94 -11.28 -3.78
CA ALA A 55 3.30 -12.56 -4.10
C ALA A 55 3.80 -13.71 -3.21
N LEU A 56 5.10 -13.80 -2.94
CA LEU A 56 5.67 -14.81 -2.04
C LEU A 56 5.21 -14.60 -0.59
N LEU A 57 5.20 -13.35 -0.11
CA LEU A 57 4.78 -13.05 1.25
C LEU A 57 3.27 -13.23 1.43
N LEU A 58 2.46 -12.88 0.42
CA LEU A 58 1.03 -13.16 0.41
C LEU A 58 0.75 -14.66 0.47
N SER A 59 1.45 -15.48 -0.33
CA SER A 59 1.31 -16.95 -0.29
C SER A 59 1.58 -17.50 1.10
N TYR A 60 2.63 -17.01 1.77
CA TYR A 60 2.96 -17.43 3.13
C TYR A 60 1.90 -16.99 4.16
N ALA A 61 1.36 -15.76 4.01
CA ALA A 61 0.27 -15.25 4.86
C ALA A 61 -1.04 -16.00 4.65
N ILE A 62 -1.37 -16.37 3.40
CA ILE A 62 -2.54 -17.18 3.04
C ILE A 62 -2.55 -18.49 3.83
N ALA A 63 -1.41 -19.19 3.87
CA ALA A 63 -1.29 -20.46 4.57
C ALA A 63 -1.37 -20.35 6.11
N LYS A 64 -1.25 -19.14 6.67
CA LYS A 64 -1.27 -18.88 8.12
C LYS A 64 -2.55 -18.22 8.63
N THR A 65 -3.45 -17.84 7.74
CA THR A 65 -4.67 -17.08 8.07
C THR A 65 -5.89 -17.73 7.43
N HIS A 66 -7.08 -17.50 8.02
CA HIS A 66 -8.29 -18.16 7.57
C HIS A 66 -9.41 -17.21 7.15
N ARG A 67 -9.39 -15.96 7.62
CA ARG A 67 -10.50 -15.01 7.45
C ARG A 67 -10.08 -13.68 6.84
N ILE A 68 -8.95 -13.12 7.26
CA ILE A 68 -8.51 -11.78 6.90
C ILE A 68 -8.30 -11.67 5.37
N GLY A 69 -8.78 -10.58 4.78
CA GLY A 69 -8.47 -10.24 3.40
C GLY A 69 -6.99 -9.91 3.23
N LEU A 70 -6.39 -10.30 2.11
CA LEU A 70 -4.95 -10.21 1.88
C LEU A 70 -4.67 -9.37 0.63
N GLY A 71 -3.83 -8.33 0.74
CA GLY A 71 -3.57 -7.43 -0.38
C GLY A 71 -2.13 -6.97 -0.50
N CYS A 72 -1.77 -6.53 -1.69
CA CYS A 72 -0.54 -5.78 -1.95
C CYS A 72 -0.87 -4.28 -2.06
N ALA A 73 -0.08 -3.42 -1.43
CA ALA A 73 -0.28 -1.98 -1.44
C ALA A 73 0.98 -1.22 -1.89
N GLY A 74 1.36 -1.41 -3.15
CA GLY A 74 0.79 -2.16 -4.30
C GLY A 74 1.90 -2.84 -5.10
N PHE A 75 1.48 -3.75 -5.94
CA PHE A 75 2.38 -4.28 -6.97
C PHE A 75 2.92 -3.14 -7.82
N LEU A 76 4.24 -3.05 -7.94
CA LEU A 76 4.90 -2.06 -8.78
C LEU A 76 4.81 -2.48 -10.26
N ALA A 77 3.60 -2.41 -10.81
CA ALA A 77 3.24 -2.96 -12.11
C ALA A 77 4.23 -2.67 -13.24
N PRO A 78 4.93 -1.50 -13.32
CA PRO A 78 5.92 -1.25 -14.35
C PRO A 78 7.14 -2.19 -14.34
N PHE A 79 7.38 -2.89 -13.23
CA PHE A 79 8.54 -3.77 -13.05
C PHE A 79 8.23 -5.23 -13.33
N TYR A 80 6.97 -5.56 -13.67
CA TYR A 80 6.53 -6.92 -13.93
C TYR A 80 6.31 -7.18 -15.43
N ASP A 81 6.50 -8.43 -15.81
CA ASP A 81 5.83 -9.00 -16.97
C ASP A 81 4.35 -9.20 -16.62
N PRO A 82 3.40 -8.61 -17.36
CA PRO A 82 1.99 -8.66 -16.99
C PRO A 82 1.35 -10.04 -17.11
N ILE A 83 1.87 -10.92 -18.01
CA ILE A 83 1.37 -12.30 -18.11
C ILE A 83 1.73 -13.05 -16.82
N ARG A 84 3.01 -12.94 -16.43
CA ARG A 84 3.49 -13.59 -15.21
C ARG A 84 2.77 -13.11 -13.96
N LEU A 85 2.59 -11.80 -13.82
CA LEU A 85 1.87 -11.22 -12.69
C LEU A 85 0.39 -11.63 -12.69
N ALA A 86 -0.26 -11.72 -13.83
CA ALA A 86 -1.65 -12.19 -13.92
C ALA A 86 -1.80 -13.67 -13.47
N GLU A 87 -0.85 -14.55 -13.84
CA GLU A 87 -0.84 -15.94 -13.36
C GLU A 87 -0.64 -16.01 -11.82
N GLU A 88 0.28 -15.22 -11.27
CA GLU A 88 0.52 -15.14 -9.84
C GLU A 88 -0.70 -14.60 -9.09
N ILE A 89 -1.36 -13.57 -9.60
CA ILE A 89 -2.61 -13.03 -9.04
C ILE A 89 -3.70 -14.08 -9.03
N ALA A 90 -3.91 -14.77 -10.15
CA ALA A 90 -4.94 -15.82 -10.24
C ALA A 90 -4.66 -16.97 -9.27
N MET A 91 -3.39 -17.38 -9.14
CA MET A 91 -2.98 -18.40 -8.19
C MET A 91 -3.19 -17.95 -6.73
N LEU A 92 -2.84 -16.71 -6.40
CA LEU A 92 -3.07 -16.15 -5.05
C LEU A 92 -4.56 -16.10 -4.71
N ASP A 93 -5.41 -15.76 -5.68
CA ASP A 93 -6.85 -15.73 -5.47
C ASP A 93 -7.41 -17.12 -5.19
N VAL A 94 -7.00 -18.13 -5.94
CA VAL A 94 -7.36 -19.52 -5.70
C VAL A 94 -6.87 -20.00 -4.35
N LEU A 95 -5.58 -19.78 -4.02
CA LEU A 95 -5.00 -20.22 -2.74
C LEU A 95 -5.62 -19.51 -1.54
N SER A 96 -6.05 -18.28 -1.68
CA SER A 96 -6.70 -17.51 -0.62
C SER A 96 -8.20 -17.80 -0.48
N GLU A 97 -8.77 -18.64 -1.34
CA GLU A 97 -10.22 -18.90 -1.39
C GLU A 97 -11.03 -17.59 -1.57
N GLY A 98 -10.56 -16.70 -2.48
CA GLY A 98 -11.23 -15.43 -2.79
C GLY A 98 -11.04 -14.32 -1.74
N ARG A 99 -10.05 -14.42 -0.86
CA ARG A 99 -9.71 -13.35 0.09
C ARG A 99 -8.74 -12.31 -0.48
N LEU A 100 -8.25 -12.49 -1.71
CA LEU A 100 -7.30 -11.60 -2.34
C LEU A 100 -7.90 -10.23 -2.64
N LYS A 101 -7.10 -9.20 -2.47
CA LYS A 101 -7.33 -7.82 -2.91
C LYS A 101 -6.11 -7.33 -3.67
N LEU A 102 -6.31 -6.55 -4.71
CA LEU A 102 -5.22 -6.02 -5.52
C LEU A 102 -4.98 -4.55 -5.21
N GLY A 103 -3.73 -4.17 -5.13
CA GLY A 103 -3.31 -2.79 -5.19
C GLY A 103 -2.17 -2.65 -6.17
N PHE A 104 -2.20 -1.61 -6.98
CA PHE A 104 -1.16 -1.28 -7.94
C PHE A 104 -0.52 0.06 -7.66
N ALA A 105 0.77 0.16 -7.94
CA ALA A 105 1.52 1.40 -7.83
C ALA A 105 2.53 1.53 -8.98
N LYS A 106 2.90 2.77 -9.29
CA LYS A 106 3.87 3.04 -10.36
C LYS A 106 5.34 2.88 -9.93
N GLY A 107 5.59 2.72 -8.64
CA GLY A 107 6.92 2.90 -8.07
C GLY A 107 7.26 4.38 -7.83
N ALA A 108 8.19 4.61 -6.91
CA ALA A 108 8.55 5.95 -6.47
C ALA A 108 10.06 6.23 -6.51
N PHE A 109 10.89 5.20 -6.52
CA PHE A 109 12.33 5.35 -6.38
C PHE A 109 13.04 5.22 -7.73
N ALA A 110 13.93 6.17 -8.01
CA ALA A 110 14.73 6.17 -9.23
C ALA A 110 15.70 4.97 -9.31
N PRO A 111 16.31 4.51 -8.21
CA PRO A 111 17.13 3.30 -8.24
C PRO A 111 16.36 2.07 -8.70
N ASP A 112 15.12 1.87 -8.22
CA ASP A 112 14.30 0.72 -8.61
C ASP A 112 14.03 0.77 -10.12
N ALA A 113 13.56 1.91 -10.61
CA ALA A 113 13.29 2.12 -12.03
C ALA A 113 14.52 1.80 -12.90
N LYS A 114 15.72 2.22 -12.47
CA LYS A 114 16.98 1.93 -13.16
C LYS A 114 17.32 0.44 -13.17
N HIS A 115 17.17 -0.25 -12.05
CA HIS A 115 17.48 -1.68 -11.95
C HIS A 115 16.53 -2.57 -12.75
N PHE A 116 15.28 -2.12 -12.91
CA PHE A 116 14.26 -2.80 -13.72
C PHE A 116 14.15 -2.26 -15.16
N ASP A 117 15.13 -1.48 -15.61
CA ASP A 117 15.20 -0.92 -16.96
C ASP A 117 13.94 -0.16 -17.40
N VAL A 118 13.39 0.64 -16.48
CA VAL A 118 12.25 1.51 -16.74
C VAL A 118 12.64 2.97 -16.51
N THR A 119 12.37 3.85 -17.46
CA THR A 119 12.57 5.28 -17.24
C THR A 119 11.48 5.86 -16.34
N ILE A 120 11.83 6.87 -15.53
CA ILE A 120 10.87 7.49 -14.59
C ILE A 120 9.64 8.05 -15.31
N GLN A 121 9.84 8.60 -16.51
CA GLN A 121 8.76 9.15 -17.36
C GLN A 121 7.77 8.07 -17.79
N ASN A 122 8.26 6.83 -17.98
CA ASN A 122 7.46 5.70 -18.43
C ASN A 122 6.77 4.93 -17.30
N LEU A 123 7.09 5.20 -16.02
CA LEU A 123 6.52 4.46 -14.89
C LEU A 123 4.98 4.50 -14.89
N ARG A 124 4.38 5.67 -15.06
CA ARG A 124 2.91 5.78 -15.02
C ARG A 124 2.25 5.23 -16.28
N PRO A 125 2.62 5.61 -17.50
CA PRO A 125 1.98 5.04 -18.71
C PRO A 125 2.18 3.52 -18.79
N LYS A 126 3.35 2.99 -18.44
CA LYS A 126 3.58 1.55 -18.37
C LYS A 126 2.74 0.87 -17.30
N MET A 127 2.55 1.49 -16.12
CA MET A 127 1.63 0.98 -15.09
C MET A 127 0.22 0.83 -15.63
N PHE A 128 -0.33 1.84 -16.29
CA PHE A 128 -1.68 1.80 -16.84
C PHE A 128 -1.84 0.71 -17.91
N GLU A 129 -0.84 0.58 -18.77
CA GLU A 129 -0.83 -0.44 -19.80
C GLU A 129 -0.71 -1.85 -19.23
N CYS A 130 0.18 -2.08 -18.25
CA CYS A 130 0.31 -3.35 -17.55
C CYS A 130 -0.99 -3.73 -16.81
N ILE A 131 -1.63 -2.80 -16.11
CA ILE A 131 -2.90 -3.06 -15.43
C ILE A 131 -3.97 -3.47 -16.44
N SER A 132 -4.11 -2.72 -17.55
CA SER A 132 -5.10 -3.04 -18.58
C SER A 132 -4.86 -4.41 -19.24
N ALA A 133 -3.60 -4.80 -19.41
CA ALA A 133 -3.21 -6.12 -19.88
C ALA A 133 -3.57 -7.23 -18.88
N ILE A 134 -3.30 -7.00 -17.59
CA ILE A 134 -3.63 -7.92 -16.49
C ILE A 134 -5.15 -8.10 -16.37
N GLU A 135 -5.94 -7.02 -16.44
CA GLU A 135 -7.40 -7.10 -16.42
C GLU A 135 -7.93 -8.03 -17.52
N ARG A 136 -7.40 -7.91 -18.73
CA ARG A 136 -7.80 -8.80 -19.84
C ARG A 136 -7.44 -10.24 -19.59
N LEU A 137 -6.22 -10.51 -19.13
CA LEU A 137 -5.77 -11.88 -18.83
C LEU A 137 -6.58 -12.55 -17.72
N LEU A 138 -6.97 -11.79 -16.70
CA LEU A 138 -7.76 -12.32 -15.56
C LEU A 138 -9.22 -12.56 -15.96
N ASN A 139 -9.83 -11.66 -16.76
CA ASN A 139 -11.28 -11.63 -16.99
C ASN A 139 -11.70 -12.36 -18.27
N ASP A 140 -10.86 -12.40 -19.32
CA ASP A 140 -11.22 -13.02 -20.58
C ASP A 140 -11.25 -14.55 -20.45
N LEU A 141 -12.36 -15.16 -20.83
CA LEU A 141 -12.55 -16.63 -20.83
C LEU A 141 -11.94 -17.30 -22.06
N THR A 142 -11.71 -16.52 -23.10
CA THR A 142 -11.04 -16.95 -24.35
C THR A 142 -9.62 -16.39 -24.38
N PRO A 143 -8.72 -16.95 -25.23
CA PRO A 143 -7.37 -16.40 -25.35
C PRO A 143 -7.39 -14.90 -25.66
N ALA A 144 -6.74 -14.12 -24.80
CA ALA A 144 -6.65 -12.67 -24.90
C ALA A 144 -5.47 -12.24 -25.77
N SER A 145 -5.61 -11.13 -26.48
CA SER A 145 -4.49 -10.44 -27.13
C SER A 145 -4.46 -8.99 -26.68
N PHE A 146 -3.27 -8.46 -26.50
CA PHE A 146 -3.04 -7.08 -26.11
C PHE A 146 -1.91 -6.48 -26.97
N LYS A 147 -2.11 -5.24 -27.42
CA LYS A 147 -1.10 -4.51 -28.19
C LYS A 147 -1.00 -3.08 -27.66
N GLY A 148 0.06 -2.81 -26.95
CA GLY A 148 0.38 -1.49 -26.40
C GLY A 148 1.77 -1.03 -26.80
N THR A 149 2.22 0.03 -26.17
CA THR A 149 3.56 0.60 -26.36
C THR A 149 4.63 -0.19 -25.59
N PHE A 150 4.28 -0.65 -24.40
CA PHE A 150 5.20 -1.32 -23.45
C PHE A 150 4.93 -2.82 -23.35
N VAL A 151 3.70 -3.24 -23.63
CA VAL A 151 3.23 -4.62 -23.46
C VAL A 151 2.54 -5.08 -24.73
N SER A 152 2.87 -6.29 -25.18
CA SER A 152 2.15 -6.95 -26.29
C SER A 152 2.18 -8.45 -26.09
N PHE A 153 1.03 -9.11 -26.34
CA PHE A 153 0.92 -10.56 -26.40
C PHE A 153 -0.24 -10.97 -27.29
N GLU A 154 -0.21 -12.18 -27.81
CA GLU A 154 -1.23 -12.71 -28.69
C GLU A 154 -1.75 -14.05 -28.19
N ALA A 155 -3.07 -14.28 -28.34
CA ALA A 155 -3.76 -15.53 -28.07
C ALA A 155 -3.36 -16.22 -26.74
N THR A 156 -3.17 -15.42 -25.69
CA THR A 156 -2.69 -15.90 -24.37
C THR A 156 -3.89 -16.23 -23.47
N ASN A 157 -3.88 -17.42 -22.87
CA ASN A 157 -4.89 -17.85 -21.88
C ASN A 157 -4.20 -18.36 -20.62
N ILE A 158 -4.20 -17.55 -19.58
CA ILE A 158 -3.58 -17.92 -18.30
C ILE A 158 -4.37 -19.00 -17.56
N GLN A 159 -3.67 -19.82 -16.79
CA GLN A 159 -4.23 -20.83 -15.89
C GLN A 159 -3.45 -20.83 -14.56
N PRO A 160 -4.18 -20.93 -13.39
CA PRO A 160 -5.64 -21.00 -13.26
C PRO A 160 -6.31 -19.67 -13.61
N LYS A 161 -7.63 -19.66 -13.62
CA LYS A 161 -8.41 -18.42 -13.55
C LYS A 161 -8.70 -18.08 -12.09
N PRO A 162 -8.86 -16.81 -11.73
CA PRO A 162 -9.28 -16.44 -10.39
C PRO A 162 -10.68 -17.00 -10.08
N ILE A 163 -10.96 -17.27 -8.81
CA ILE A 163 -12.30 -17.67 -8.36
C ILE A 163 -13.22 -16.49 -8.14
N GLN A 164 -12.68 -15.33 -7.78
CA GLN A 164 -13.43 -14.09 -7.72
C GLN A 164 -13.72 -13.59 -9.14
N LYS A 165 -14.98 -13.33 -9.44
CA LYS A 165 -15.38 -12.72 -10.72
C LYS A 165 -14.75 -11.33 -10.91
N ASN A 166 -14.68 -10.57 -9.82
CA ASN A 166 -14.05 -9.26 -9.78
C ASN A 166 -13.22 -9.18 -8.49
N ILE A 167 -11.90 -9.22 -8.61
CA ILE A 167 -11.02 -9.04 -7.45
C ILE A 167 -11.04 -7.56 -7.07
N PRO A 168 -11.37 -7.19 -5.80
CA PRO A 168 -11.35 -5.81 -5.37
C PRO A 168 -9.98 -5.17 -5.63
N THR A 169 -9.95 -4.16 -6.49
CA THR A 169 -8.72 -3.55 -7.01
C THR A 169 -8.62 -2.09 -6.59
N TYR A 170 -7.42 -1.68 -6.22
CA TYR A 170 -7.10 -0.34 -5.75
C TYR A 170 -5.85 0.18 -6.45
N ILE A 171 -5.71 1.51 -6.55
CA ILE A 171 -4.51 2.13 -7.10
C ILE A 171 -3.93 3.16 -6.13
N ALA A 172 -2.62 3.11 -5.94
CA ALA A 172 -1.92 4.07 -5.09
C ALA A 172 -1.81 5.43 -5.79
N THR A 173 -2.30 6.47 -5.14
CA THR A 173 -2.25 7.84 -5.63
C THR A 173 -1.88 8.83 -4.53
N PHE A 174 -1.31 9.97 -4.93
CA PHE A 174 -1.04 11.10 -4.03
C PHE A 174 -1.91 12.33 -4.35
N SER A 175 -2.60 12.39 -5.45
CA SER A 175 -3.40 13.50 -5.98
C SER A 175 -3.22 13.65 -7.51
N SER A 176 -2.60 12.69 -8.16
CA SER A 176 -2.49 12.71 -9.62
C SER A 176 -3.87 12.49 -10.23
N ILE A 177 -4.44 13.53 -10.81
CA ILE A 177 -5.74 13.48 -11.49
C ILE A 177 -5.76 12.40 -12.57
N GLU A 178 -4.69 12.24 -13.33
CA GLU A 178 -4.56 11.19 -14.34
C GLU A 178 -4.72 9.77 -13.73
N THR A 179 -4.10 9.52 -12.56
CA THR A 179 -4.23 8.24 -11.86
C THR A 179 -5.64 8.06 -11.26
N VAL A 180 -6.21 9.13 -10.74
CA VAL A 180 -7.58 9.12 -10.19
C VAL A 180 -8.61 8.85 -11.30
N THR A 181 -8.48 9.50 -12.46
CA THR A 181 -9.33 9.28 -13.64
C THR A 181 -9.24 7.83 -14.12
N PHE A 182 -8.02 7.29 -14.25
CA PHE A 182 -7.80 5.90 -14.64
C PHE A 182 -8.49 4.91 -13.69
N ALA A 183 -8.42 5.17 -12.37
CA ALA A 183 -9.11 4.36 -11.36
C ALA A 183 -10.63 4.49 -11.48
N ALA A 184 -11.15 5.71 -11.64
CA ALA A 184 -12.57 5.99 -11.71
C ALA A 184 -13.24 5.33 -12.92
N GLU A 185 -12.62 5.37 -14.09
CA GLU A 185 -13.10 4.72 -15.32
C GLU A 185 -13.24 3.20 -15.20
N ARG A 186 -12.51 2.58 -14.24
CA ARG A 186 -12.48 1.12 -13.99
C ARG A 186 -13.22 0.71 -12.72
N GLY A 187 -13.73 1.66 -11.95
CA GLY A 187 -14.33 1.37 -10.64
C GLY A 187 -13.32 0.86 -9.60
N PHE A 188 -12.02 1.16 -9.76
CA PHE A 188 -11.00 0.83 -8.77
C PHE A 188 -11.10 1.74 -7.56
N GLY A 189 -10.77 1.22 -6.37
CA GLY A 189 -10.58 2.05 -5.19
C GLY A 189 -9.27 2.86 -5.23
N LEU A 190 -9.15 3.81 -4.32
CA LEU A 190 -7.97 4.64 -4.13
C LEU A 190 -7.19 4.22 -2.89
N MET A 191 -5.85 4.28 -2.95
CA MET A 191 -4.97 4.03 -1.80
C MET A 191 -4.16 5.28 -1.50
N PHE A 192 -4.20 5.73 -0.24
CA PHE A 192 -3.47 6.89 0.23
C PHE A 192 -2.42 6.50 1.27
N SER A 193 -1.24 7.13 1.17
CA SER A 193 -0.12 6.90 2.08
C SER A 193 -0.38 7.51 3.47
N GLN A 194 0.47 7.12 4.44
CA GLN A 194 0.38 7.57 5.84
C GLN A 194 0.52 9.10 6.03
N GLY A 195 1.12 9.80 5.09
CA GLY A 195 1.27 11.26 5.13
C GLY A 195 0.21 12.03 4.35
N ALA A 196 -0.76 11.37 3.70
CA ALA A 196 -1.83 12.07 3.00
C ALA A 196 -2.78 12.76 3.99
N THR A 197 -3.04 14.06 3.81
CA THR A 197 -4.02 14.79 4.63
C THR A 197 -5.45 14.42 4.23
N LEU A 198 -6.42 14.75 5.08
CA LEU A 198 -7.82 14.48 4.75
C LEU A 198 -8.31 15.34 3.59
N GLU A 199 -7.78 16.56 3.46
CA GLU A 199 -8.08 17.46 2.34
C GLU A 199 -7.53 16.91 1.01
N GLU A 200 -6.29 16.38 1.01
CA GLU A 200 -5.71 15.72 -0.17
C GLU A 200 -6.52 14.49 -0.58
N CYS A 201 -6.98 13.70 0.39
CA CYS A 201 -7.85 12.55 0.14
C CYS A 201 -9.23 12.96 -0.38
N ALA A 202 -9.85 13.98 0.23
CA ALA A 202 -11.16 14.49 -0.19
C ALA A 202 -11.11 15.03 -1.62
N TYR A 203 -10.11 15.84 -1.96
CA TYR A 203 -9.90 16.34 -3.31
C TYR A 203 -9.80 15.22 -4.37
N ALA A 204 -9.05 14.15 -4.08
CA ALA A 204 -8.93 13.02 -4.98
C ALA A 204 -10.26 12.23 -5.08
N CYS A 205 -11.02 12.10 -3.97
CA CYS A 205 -12.33 11.46 -3.98
C CYS A 205 -13.37 12.25 -4.77
N GLU A 206 -13.35 13.58 -4.69
CA GLU A 206 -14.21 14.47 -5.49
C GLU A 206 -13.89 14.36 -6.98
N ALA A 207 -12.60 14.36 -7.34
CA ALA A 207 -12.19 14.15 -8.72
C ALA A 207 -12.58 12.78 -9.26
N TYR A 208 -12.53 11.74 -8.43
CA TYR A 208 -13.04 10.41 -8.77
C TYR A 208 -14.56 10.42 -9.01
N GLU A 209 -15.32 10.99 -8.08
CA GLU A 209 -16.77 11.07 -8.15
C GLU A 209 -17.24 11.83 -9.40
N ALA A 210 -16.53 12.88 -9.79
CA ALA A 210 -16.81 13.63 -11.01
C ALA A 210 -16.70 12.78 -12.30
N VAL A 211 -15.88 11.72 -12.30
CA VAL A 211 -15.70 10.81 -13.44
C VAL A 211 -16.65 9.60 -13.32
N ALA A 212 -16.67 8.95 -12.15
CA ALA A 212 -17.38 7.68 -11.95
C ALA A 212 -18.87 7.85 -11.57
N GLY A 213 -19.29 9.04 -11.14
CA GLY A 213 -20.64 9.30 -10.59
C GLY A 213 -20.90 8.67 -9.22
N ILE A 214 -19.91 8.01 -8.61
CA ILE A 214 -19.97 7.39 -7.29
C ILE A 214 -18.69 7.67 -6.52
N LYS A 215 -18.74 7.59 -5.18
CA LYS A 215 -17.55 7.74 -4.33
C LYS A 215 -16.70 6.48 -4.34
N PRO A 216 -15.35 6.61 -4.35
CA PRO A 216 -14.45 5.46 -4.33
C PRO A 216 -14.50 4.68 -3.01
N GLN A 217 -14.13 3.41 -3.06
CA GLN A 217 -13.61 2.71 -1.90
C GLN A 217 -12.19 3.21 -1.61
N VAL A 218 -11.87 3.46 -0.34
CA VAL A 218 -10.59 4.07 0.05
C VAL A 218 -9.84 3.18 1.03
N ILE A 219 -8.58 2.92 0.72
CA ILE A 219 -7.59 2.40 1.68
C ILE A 219 -6.76 3.59 2.16
N LEU A 220 -6.84 3.89 3.43
CA LEU A 220 -6.11 4.99 4.06
C LEU A 220 -5.09 4.45 5.04
N LEU A 221 -3.81 4.52 4.68
CA LEU A 221 -2.73 4.12 5.57
C LEU A 221 -2.52 5.17 6.66
N ARG A 222 -2.45 4.71 7.91
CA ARG A 222 -2.13 5.53 9.08
C ARG A 222 -1.17 4.81 10.01
N THR A 223 -0.23 5.54 10.55
CA THR A 223 0.61 5.04 11.66
C THR A 223 -0.22 4.89 12.92
N LEU A 224 0.11 3.89 13.75
CA LEU A 224 -0.59 3.60 15.01
C LEU A 224 0.41 3.56 16.17
N CYS A 225 0.16 4.39 17.18
CA CYS A 225 0.86 4.34 18.46
C CYS A 225 -0.09 4.77 19.58
N VAL A 226 -0.48 3.85 20.44
CA VAL A 226 -1.44 4.07 21.52
C VAL A 226 -0.77 3.96 22.89
N ASP A 227 -0.84 5.02 23.68
CA ASP A 227 -0.39 5.05 25.05
C ASP A 227 -1.45 5.77 25.92
N SER A 228 -1.59 5.39 27.19
CA SER A 228 -2.50 6.09 28.12
C SER A 228 -2.13 7.56 28.32
N ASN A 229 -0.88 7.91 28.08
CA ASN A 229 -0.38 9.28 28.11
C ASN A 229 -0.11 9.77 26.68
N HIS A 230 -0.89 10.76 26.24
CA HIS A 230 -0.78 11.35 24.92
C HIS A 230 0.63 11.89 24.61
N VAL A 231 1.29 12.53 25.56
CA VAL A 231 2.65 13.07 25.37
C VAL A 231 3.68 11.95 25.20
N GLN A 232 3.53 10.86 25.95
CA GLN A 232 4.41 9.69 25.82
C GLN A 232 4.24 8.99 24.48
N ALA A 233 3.01 8.85 23.96
CA ALA A 233 2.76 8.31 22.64
C ALA A 233 3.48 9.11 21.54
N ILE A 234 3.41 10.44 21.60
CA ILE A 234 4.10 11.32 20.65
C ILE A 234 5.62 11.19 20.79
N ALA A 235 6.13 11.20 22.02
CA ALA A 235 7.58 11.07 22.28
C ALA A 235 8.14 9.72 21.79
N PHE A 236 7.36 8.65 21.89
CA PHE A 236 7.72 7.33 21.36
C PHE A 236 7.68 7.31 19.82
N ALA A 237 6.63 7.84 19.21
CA ALA A 237 6.41 7.78 17.76
C ALA A 237 7.42 8.63 16.96
N ARG A 238 7.79 9.81 17.46
CA ARG A 238 8.63 10.79 16.74
C ARG A 238 9.96 10.23 16.23
N PRO A 239 10.83 9.63 17.06
CA PRO A 239 12.12 9.11 16.59
C PRO A 239 11.97 7.98 15.57
N ILE A 240 10.89 7.20 15.62
CA ILE A 240 10.62 6.12 14.67
C ILE A 240 10.19 6.70 13.32
N LEU A 241 9.35 7.72 13.32
CA LEU A 241 8.97 8.44 12.09
C LEU A 241 10.16 9.17 11.47
N ASP A 242 11.02 9.78 12.28
CA ASP A 242 12.26 10.41 11.79
C ASP A 242 13.21 9.40 11.16
N HIS A 243 13.34 8.22 11.77
CA HIS A 243 14.11 7.11 11.20
C HIS A 243 13.52 6.64 9.86
N PHE A 244 12.21 6.45 9.80
CA PHE A 244 11.49 6.09 8.58
C PHE A 244 11.74 7.11 7.45
N VAL A 245 11.57 8.40 7.73
CA VAL A 245 11.82 9.48 6.76
C VAL A 245 13.27 9.48 6.26
N LYS A 246 14.25 9.31 7.16
CA LYS A 246 15.66 9.19 6.79
C LYS A 246 15.92 7.98 5.89
N SER A 247 15.34 6.83 6.21
CA SER A 247 15.48 5.60 5.43
C SER A 247 14.85 5.73 4.03
N MET A 248 13.69 6.36 3.94
CA MET A 248 13.01 6.65 2.66
C MET A 248 13.83 7.62 1.80
N ARG A 249 14.39 8.68 2.39
CA ARG A 249 15.28 9.61 1.68
C ARG A 249 16.54 8.90 1.17
N ALA A 250 17.15 8.07 1.99
CA ALA A 250 18.32 7.28 1.59
C ALA A 250 17.98 6.36 0.40
N ALA A 251 16.87 5.64 0.44
CA ALA A 251 16.42 4.78 -0.65
C ALA A 251 16.14 5.57 -1.95
N SER A 252 15.69 6.83 -1.86
CA SER A 252 15.43 7.68 -3.02
C SER A 252 16.68 8.33 -3.63
N SER A 253 17.78 8.44 -2.88
CA SER A 253 18.97 9.24 -3.24
C SER A 253 20.07 8.47 -3.97
N PHE A 254 19.99 7.15 -4.12
CA PHE A 254 20.95 6.35 -4.89
C PHE A 254 21.03 6.69 -6.39
N GLY A 255 20.30 7.69 -6.84
CA GLY A 255 20.11 8.07 -8.23
C GLY A 255 20.97 9.22 -8.74
N THR A 256 22.11 9.57 -8.14
CA THR A 256 23.07 10.53 -8.72
C THR A 256 23.93 9.88 -9.80
N ALA A 257 23.29 9.23 -10.80
CA ALA A 257 23.97 8.83 -12.01
C ALA A 257 24.04 10.00 -13.00
N PRO A 258 25.15 10.23 -13.72
CA PRO A 258 25.43 11.42 -14.52
C PRO A 258 24.54 11.62 -15.78
N HIS A 259 23.50 10.82 -15.97
CA HIS A 259 22.57 10.89 -17.10
C HIS A 259 21.14 11.28 -16.71
N PHE A 260 20.88 11.62 -15.46
CA PHE A 260 19.60 12.18 -15.06
C PHE A 260 19.57 13.69 -15.31
N ASP A 261 18.52 14.17 -16.01
CA ASP A 261 18.20 15.60 -16.06
C ASP A 261 18.01 16.10 -14.62
N SER A 262 19.09 16.67 -14.10
CA SER A 262 19.22 17.04 -12.68
C SER A 262 18.15 18.03 -12.22
N GLN A 263 17.64 18.86 -13.14
CA GLN A 263 16.66 19.90 -12.82
C GLN A 263 15.25 19.33 -12.64
N LYS A 264 14.80 18.42 -13.50
CA LYS A 264 13.51 17.72 -13.36
C LYS A 264 13.50 16.77 -12.16
N TYR A 265 14.64 16.14 -11.89
CA TYR A 265 14.77 15.25 -10.73
C TYR A 265 14.83 16.04 -9.42
N GLN A 266 15.52 17.17 -9.37
CA GLN A 266 15.51 18.08 -8.22
C GLN A 266 14.11 18.63 -7.94
N THR A 267 13.35 18.98 -8.97
CA THR A 267 11.94 19.41 -8.82
C THR A 267 11.07 18.28 -8.26
N LEU A 268 11.28 17.03 -8.73
CA LEU A 268 10.59 15.85 -8.20
C LEU A 268 11.00 15.52 -6.76
N ILE A 269 12.27 15.67 -6.39
CA ILE A 269 12.76 15.50 -5.00
C ILE A 269 12.21 16.61 -4.11
N THR A 270 12.22 17.85 -4.55
CA THR A 270 11.70 18.99 -3.78
C THR A 270 10.20 18.86 -3.56
N GLN A 271 9.45 18.40 -4.54
CA GLN A 271 8.04 18.05 -4.37
C GLN A 271 7.86 16.84 -3.45
N ARG A 272 8.81 15.87 -3.41
CA ARG A 272 8.78 14.68 -2.54
C ARG A 272 9.25 14.97 -1.13
N ASP A 273 10.05 15.96 -0.86
CA ASP A 273 10.39 16.38 0.51
C ASP A 273 9.13 16.73 1.32
N VAL A 274 8.07 17.18 0.66
CA VAL A 274 6.75 17.36 1.26
C VAL A 274 6.09 16.02 1.64
N PHE A 275 6.39 14.92 0.94
CA PHE A 275 5.84 13.59 1.24
C PHE A 275 6.58 12.86 2.36
N PHE A 276 7.82 13.24 2.66
CA PHE A 276 8.66 12.65 3.70
C PHE A 276 8.84 13.60 4.88
N ASP A 277 7.76 14.22 5.31
CA ASP A 277 7.71 15.07 6.48
C ASP A 277 7.23 14.26 7.69
N GLY A 278 8.14 13.98 8.63
CA GLY A 278 7.85 13.24 9.85
C GLY A 278 6.78 13.92 10.72
N GLU A 279 6.76 15.25 10.76
CA GLU A 279 5.74 16.01 11.48
C GLU A 279 4.36 15.91 10.82
N LYS A 280 4.30 15.91 9.49
CA LYS A 280 3.05 15.65 8.75
C LYS A 280 2.54 14.24 9.03
N MET A 281 3.43 13.23 9.03
CA MET A 281 3.06 11.84 9.36
C MET A 281 2.59 11.72 10.81
N LEU A 282 3.23 12.42 11.76
CA LEU A 282 2.83 12.46 13.16
C LEU A 282 1.42 13.06 13.30
N ARG A 283 1.15 14.18 12.64
CA ARG A 283 -0.18 14.82 12.65
C ARG A 283 -1.26 13.94 12.01
N CYS A 284 -0.96 13.26 10.91
CA CYS A 284 -1.90 12.37 10.22
C CYS A 284 -2.10 11.03 10.94
N GLY A 285 -1.16 10.60 11.79
CA GLY A 285 -1.18 9.30 12.47
C GLY A 285 -2.28 9.18 13.52
N ILE A 286 -2.65 7.96 13.84
CA ILE A 286 -3.48 7.59 15.00
C ILE A 286 -2.52 7.39 16.17
N ILE A 287 -2.11 8.51 16.77
CA ILE A 287 -1.04 8.57 17.77
C ILE A 287 -1.56 9.37 18.98
N GLY A 288 -1.53 8.75 20.15
CA GLY A 288 -1.98 9.40 21.38
C GLY A 288 -2.64 8.46 22.37
N ASN A 289 -3.39 9.03 23.30
CA ASN A 289 -4.26 8.27 24.18
C ASN A 289 -5.55 7.86 23.45
N GLU A 290 -6.36 7.04 24.09
CA GLU A 290 -7.58 6.48 23.52
C GLU A 290 -8.53 7.56 22.99
N GLU A 291 -8.76 8.62 23.76
CA GLU A 291 -9.65 9.73 23.37
C GLU A 291 -9.17 10.44 22.09
N ALA A 292 -7.87 10.75 22.02
CA ALA A 292 -7.27 11.40 20.86
C ALA A 292 -7.34 10.50 19.62
N CYS A 293 -7.10 9.20 19.77
CA CYS A 293 -7.21 8.22 18.68
C CYS A 293 -8.65 8.08 18.17
N ILE A 294 -9.64 7.99 19.09
CA ILE A 294 -11.07 7.93 18.75
C ILE A 294 -11.50 9.20 18.01
N ALA A 295 -11.09 10.38 18.50
CA ALA A 295 -11.42 11.66 17.84
C ALA A 295 -10.91 11.71 16.39
N LYS A 296 -9.67 11.31 16.15
CA LYS A 296 -9.08 11.25 14.80
C LYS A 296 -9.79 10.26 13.88
N LEU A 297 -10.16 9.09 14.38
CA LEU A 297 -10.89 8.10 13.58
C LEU A 297 -12.30 8.59 13.22
N ARG A 298 -12.97 9.29 14.12
CA ARG A 298 -14.26 9.95 13.83
C ARG A 298 -14.11 11.05 12.79
N GLU A 299 -13.05 11.85 12.87
CA GLU A 299 -12.73 12.86 11.86
C GLU A 299 -12.52 12.24 10.48
N ILE A 300 -11.75 11.15 10.36
CA ILE A 300 -11.57 10.41 9.11
C ILE A 300 -12.92 9.96 8.55
N LYS A 301 -13.79 9.38 9.38
CA LYS A 301 -15.11 8.89 8.98
C LYS A 301 -16.04 9.99 8.47
N GLN A 302 -15.91 11.21 9.01
CA GLN A 302 -16.66 12.37 8.55
C GLN A 302 -16.22 12.86 7.17
N HIS A 303 -14.92 12.78 6.86
CA HIS A 303 -14.36 13.27 5.60
C HIS A 303 -14.40 12.23 4.48
N ILE A 304 -14.27 10.94 4.80
CA ILE A 304 -14.17 9.86 3.80
C ILE A 304 -15.20 8.77 4.10
N GLN A 305 -16.21 8.63 3.25
CA GLN A 305 -17.35 7.75 3.53
C GLN A 305 -17.01 6.25 3.48
N ASN A 306 -16.35 5.79 2.41
CA ASN A 306 -16.08 4.36 2.15
C ASN A 306 -14.62 4.01 2.49
N VAL A 307 -14.20 4.30 3.73
CA VAL A 307 -12.81 4.14 4.13
C VAL A 307 -12.55 2.86 4.92
N THR A 308 -11.48 2.18 4.56
CA THR A 308 -10.77 1.23 5.41
C THR A 308 -9.49 1.91 5.91
N VAL A 309 -9.36 2.08 7.20
CA VAL A 309 -8.13 2.59 7.82
C VAL A 309 -7.19 1.43 8.06
N VAL A 310 -6.02 1.49 7.45
CA VAL A 310 -5.02 0.44 7.53
C VAL A 310 -3.86 0.93 8.39
N PHE A 311 -3.59 0.23 9.48
CA PHE A 311 -2.61 0.66 10.46
C PHE A 311 -1.22 0.11 10.20
N LYS A 312 -0.23 0.99 10.21
CA LYS A 312 1.17 0.65 10.40
C LYS A 312 1.54 0.93 11.87
N PRO A 313 1.62 -0.10 12.72
CA PRO A 313 2.09 0.09 14.09
C PRO A 313 3.53 0.62 14.12
N LEU A 314 3.84 1.51 15.06
CA LEU A 314 5.15 2.17 15.17
C LEU A 314 6.10 1.51 16.18
N GLY A 315 5.86 0.26 16.56
CA GLY A 315 6.82 -0.49 17.39
C GLY A 315 8.01 -0.99 16.57
N THR A 316 9.12 -1.21 17.25
CA THR A 316 10.36 -1.74 16.64
C THR A 316 10.47 -3.27 16.71
N ASN A 317 9.52 -3.92 17.40
CA ASN A 317 9.46 -5.36 17.62
C ASN A 317 8.02 -5.85 17.74
N PHE A 318 7.84 -7.18 17.76
CA PHE A 318 6.51 -7.80 17.85
C PHE A 318 5.74 -7.39 19.12
N LEU A 319 6.41 -7.30 20.28
CA LEU A 319 5.72 -7.01 21.55
C LEU A 319 5.08 -5.63 21.54
N GLU A 320 5.82 -4.61 21.12
CA GLU A 320 5.31 -3.23 21.02
C GLU A 320 4.17 -3.14 20.01
N ASN A 321 4.37 -3.68 18.80
CA ASN A 321 3.36 -3.65 17.75
C ASN A 321 2.09 -4.40 18.12
N SER A 322 2.22 -5.58 18.75
CA SER A 322 1.08 -6.36 19.22
C SER A 322 0.31 -5.65 20.33
N THR A 323 1.00 -4.92 21.20
CA THR A 323 0.38 -4.10 22.25
C THR A 323 -0.48 -3.00 21.64
N PHE A 324 0.03 -2.27 20.63
CA PHE A 324 -0.75 -1.22 19.96
C PHE A 324 -2.00 -1.79 19.26
N LEU A 325 -1.88 -2.95 18.59
CA LEU A 325 -3.03 -3.58 17.94
C LEU A 325 -4.09 -4.04 18.93
N ARG A 326 -3.70 -4.61 20.07
CA ARG A 326 -4.62 -5.03 21.14
C ARG A 326 -5.32 -3.84 21.77
N ARG A 327 -4.58 -2.80 22.18
CA ARG A 327 -5.18 -1.58 22.73
C ARG A 327 -6.13 -0.91 21.74
N PHE A 328 -5.77 -0.85 20.45
CA PHE A 328 -6.69 -0.38 19.42
C PHE A 328 -7.98 -1.21 19.41
N ASN A 329 -7.85 -2.55 19.37
CA ASN A 329 -8.99 -3.45 19.27
C ASN A 329 -9.91 -3.39 20.49
N ASP A 330 -9.33 -3.33 21.69
CA ASP A 330 -10.06 -3.46 22.95
C ASP A 330 -10.58 -2.10 23.46
N ASP A 331 -9.77 -1.03 23.34
CA ASP A 331 -10.03 0.25 24.00
C ASP A 331 -10.49 1.37 23.03
N ILE A 332 -10.31 1.20 21.70
CA ILE A 332 -10.61 2.26 20.73
C ILE A 332 -11.69 1.83 19.73
N ARG A 333 -11.53 0.68 19.09
CA ARG A 333 -12.42 0.17 18.04
C ARG A 333 -13.90 0.16 18.41
N PRO A 334 -14.31 -0.23 19.65
CA PRO A 334 -15.72 -0.25 20.03
C PRO A 334 -16.41 1.12 20.01
N TYR A 335 -15.65 2.21 20.03
CA TYR A 335 -16.15 3.59 20.11
C TYR A 335 -16.07 4.36 18.77
N CYS A 336 -15.68 3.72 17.63
CA CYS A 336 -15.46 4.37 16.33
C CYS A 336 -16.50 4.03 15.25
#